data_3bd64193fcf34309ee7225743a388fb1
#
_entry.id   3bd64193fcf34309ee7225743a388fb1
#
_cell.length_a   1.000
_cell.length_b   1.000
_cell.length_c   1.000
_cell.angle_alpha   90.00
_cell.angle_beta   90.00
_cell.angle_gamma   90.00
#
_symmetry.space_group_name_H-M   'P 1'
#
loop_
_entity.id
_entity.type
_entity.pdbx_description
1 polymer ?
#
loop_
_entity_poly.entity_id
_entity_poly.type
_entity_poly.pdbx_seq_one_letter_code
_entity_poly.pdbx_strand_id
1 'polypeptide(L)'
;MECEVFIGGGGMVGLTLAIALAKTGLSVVVADPVPQAAALNAAFDGRVSALAYASVRMFQALGVWGHLQADAQPIRDILVTDAPLSGEPSRFSLHFDSAEIGHDSLGHIVENRHTRTGLFAVANTLPNLRLIAPAAVIDLTAGARRISARLSNGESVEATLAIAADGRESEMREQMGLRVVGWSYPQWGIVTTVAHEKPHEGVAYEHFLPSGPFAILPMTGNRSSLVWTEDEKVAPRMMALDADSFDREIERRFGTHLGATKAAGPRWSYPLKFHLARGFVKPRFALVGDAAHGIHPIAGQGLNLGLKDAAALADVIVDAASLGLDIGALDALRKYERWRRFDSLALSTATDGLNRLFSNDIMPLRLLRDAGMGLVDAIGPARRFFMRHAGGDVGRLPRLMRGEAA
;
A
#
# COMPACT_ATOMS: atom_id res chain seq x y z
N MET A 1 -20.32 -18.29 -16.84
CA MET A 1 -20.44 -18.39 -15.34
C MET A 1 -21.08 -17.11 -14.86
N GLU A 2 -21.95 -17.16 -13.81
CA GLU A 2 -22.59 -15.97 -13.26
C GLU A 2 -22.18 -15.73 -11.81
N CYS A 3 -22.06 -14.46 -11.41
CA CYS A 3 -21.84 -14.03 -10.04
C CYS A 3 -22.42 -12.61 -9.80
N GLU A 4 -22.44 -12.16 -8.54
CA GLU A 4 -22.83 -10.80 -8.22
C GLU A 4 -21.65 -9.83 -8.42
N VAL A 5 -20.46 -10.23 -7.99
CA VAL A 5 -19.24 -9.39 -8.10
C VAL A 5 -18.11 -10.15 -8.78
N PHE A 6 -17.56 -9.57 -9.84
CA PHE A 6 -16.36 -10.00 -10.50
C PHE A 6 -15.20 -9.06 -10.17
N ILE A 7 -14.03 -9.60 -9.80
CA ILE A 7 -12.82 -8.82 -9.48
C ILE A 7 -11.70 -9.28 -10.40
N GLY A 8 -11.19 -8.37 -11.22
CA GLY A 8 -9.96 -8.59 -11.97
C GLY A 8 -8.75 -8.15 -11.16
N GLY A 9 -7.88 -9.11 -10.83
CA GLY A 9 -6.71 -8.94 -9.99
C GLY A 9 -6.86 -9.57 -8.59
N GLY A 10 -6.16 -10.68 -8.38
CA GLY A 10 -6.06 -11.43 -7.12
C GLY A 10 -4.89 -10.98 -6.24
N GLY A 11 -4.44 -9.73 -6.36
CA GLY A 11 -3.46 -9.13 -5.46
C GLY A 11 -4.02 -8.87 -4.06
N MET A 12 -3.19 -8.31 -3.17
CA MET A 12 -3.57 -8.08 -1.77
C MET A 12 -4.86 -7.27 -1.61
N VAL A 13 -5.07 -6.23 -2.43
CA VAL A 13 -6.28 -5.40 -2.39
C VAL A 13 -7.50 -6.15 -2.92
N GLY A 14 -7.35 -6.82 -4.08
CA GLY A 14 -8.44 -7.55 -4.71
C GLY A 14 -8.94 -8.73 -3.87
N LEU A 15 -8.02 -9.54 -3.32
CA LEU A 15 -8.37 -10.64 -2.41
C LEU A 15 -9.01 -10.14 -1.12
N THR A 16 -8.52 -9.03 -0.56
CA THR A 16 -9.13 -8.45 0.65
C THR A 16 -10.56 -8.03 0.40
N LEU A 17 -10.83 -7.36 -0.73
CA LEU A 17 -12.19 -7.00 -1.12
C LEU A 17 -13.06 -8.23 -1.39
N ALA A 18 -12.51 -9.23 -2.07
CA ALA A 18 -13.23 -10.48 -2.36
C ALA A 18 -13.66 -11.19 -1.07
N ILE A 19 -12.77 -11.31 -0.09
CA ILE A 19 -13.07 -11.88 1.22
C ILE A 19 -14.14 -11.06 1.95
N ALA A 20 -13.99 -9.72 1.95
CA ALA A 20 -14.95 -8.83 2.59
C ALA A 20 -16.39 -9.04 2.05
N LEU A 21 -16.54 -9.07 0.73
CA LEU A 21 -17.83 -9.26 0.07
C LEU A 21 -18.36 -10.69 0.22
N ALA A 22 -17.51 -11.70 0.07
CA ALA A 22 -17.94 -13.09 0.22
C ALA A 22 -18.44 -13.40 1.65
N LYS A 23 -17.82 -12.81 2.68
CA LYS A 23 -18.28 -12.95 4.07
C LYS A 23 -19.68 -12.37 4.32
N THR A 24 -20.16 -11.48 3.48
CA THR A 24 -21.55 -10.96 3.57
C THR A 24 -22.58 -11.79 2.77
N GLY A 25 -22.13 -12.90 2.18
CA GLY A 25 -22.99 -13.81 1.43
C GLY A 25 -23.02 -13.56 -0.09
N LEU A 26 -22.40 -12.51 -0.59
CA LEU A 26 -22.33 -12.23 -2.02
C LEU A 26 -21.49 -13.29 -2.76
N SER A 27 -21.91 -13.67 -3.95
CA SER A 27 -21.14 -14.53 -4.85
C SER A 27 -20.04 -13.73 -5.55
N VAL A 28 -18.80 -14.14 -5.35
CA VAL A 28 -17.61 -13.42 -5.85
C VAL A 28 -16.75 -14.32 -6.72
N VAL A 29 -16.34 -13.80 -7.87
CA VAL A 29 -15.34 -14.43 -8.74
C VAL A 29 -14.15 -13.51 -8.88
N VAL A 30 -12.94 -14.03 -8.65
CA VAL A 30 -11.66 -13.31 -8.84
C VAL A 30 -10.89 -13.97 -9.97
N ALA A 31 -10.41 -13.20 -10.93
CA ALA A 31 -9.48 -13.66 -11.95
C ALA A 31 -8.11 -12.98 -11.79
N ASP A 32 -7.03 -13.78 -11.88
CA ASP A 32 -5.65 -13.27 -11.80
C ASP A 32 -4.74 -13.96 -12.81
N PRO A 33 -3.88 -13.23 -13.56
CA PRO A 33 -2.95 -13.83 -14.51
C PRO A 33 -1.87 -14.70 -13.85
N VAL A 34 -1.59 -14.48 -12.55
CA VAL A 34 -0.55 -15.22 -11.82
C VAL A 34 -1.15 -16.49 -11.20
N PRO A 35 -0.60 -17.67 -11.48
CA PRO A 35 -1.05 -18.91 -10.82
C PRO A 35 -0.94 -18.80 -9.30
N GLN A 36 -1.92 -19.33 -8.56
CA GLN A 36 -1.92 -19.31 -7.09
C GLN A 36 -0.64 -19.90 -6.51
N ALA A 37 -0.11 -20.98 -7.06
CA ALA A 37 1.14 -21.58 -6.61
C ALA A 37 2.34 -20.63 -6.72
N ALA A 38 2.39 -19.81 -7.77
CA ALA A 38 3.44 -18.80 -7.93
C ALA A 38 3.23 -17.61 -6.98
N ALA A 39 1.97 -17.19 -6.73
CA ALA A 39 1.63 -16.17 -5.77
C ALA A 39 1.97 -16.57 -4.32
N LEU A 40 1.91 -17.87 -4.02
CA LEU A 40 2.23 -18.47 -2.71
C LEU A 40 3.68 -18.93 -2.59
N ASN A 41 4.55 -18.54 -3.53
CA ASN A 41 5.96 -18.91 -3.44
C ASN A 41 6.54 -18.42 -2.09
N ALA A 42 7.01 -19.38 -1.30
CA ALA A 42 7.56 -19.13 0.03
C ALA A 42 8.96 -18.47 0.00
N ALA A 43 9.61 -18.40 -1.16
CA ALA A 43 10.91 -17.77 -1.28
C ALA A 43 10.84 -16.29 -0.88
N PHE A 44 11.80 -15.85 -0.11
CA PHE A 44 11.93 -14.46 0.30
C PHE A 44 12.28 -13.58 -0.91
N ASP A 45 11.39 -12.67 -1.28
CA ASP A 45 11.55 -11.77 -2.41
C ASP A 45 11.98 -10.34 -1.99
N GLY A 46 12.21 -10.11 -0.69
CA GLY A 46 12.66 -8.81 -0.15
C GLY A 46 11.55 -7.77 -0.04
N ARG A 47 10.33 -8.05 -0.50
CA ARG A 47 9.24 -7.08 -0.48
C ARG A 47 8.43 -7.18 0.79
N VAL A 48 8.25 -6.03 1.44
CA VAL A 48 7.42 -5.87 2.64
C VAL A 48 6.37 -4.79 2.44
N SER A 49 5.36 -4.80 3.29
CA SER A 49 4.37 -3.73 3.39
C SER A 49 4.25 -3.27 4.83
N ALA A 50 4.16 -1.95 5.01
CA ALA A 50 3.77 -1.36 6.28
C ALA A 50 2.25 -1.36 6.36
N LEU A 51 1.68 -2.20 7.22
CA LEU A 51 0.26 -2.23 7.52
C LEU A 51 -0.04 -1.23 8.64
N ALA A 52 -0.76 -0.16 8.34
CA ALA A 52 -1.25 0.78 9.33
C ALA A 52 -2.23 0.06 10.30
N TYR A 53 -2.34 0.55 11.54
CA TYR A 53 -3.18 -0.14 12.53
C TYR A 53 -4.66 -0.25 12.12
N ALA A 54 -5.20 0.69 11.34
CA ALA A 54 -6.54 0.57 10.77
C ALA A 54 -6.65 -0.61 9.76
N SER A 55 -5.59 -0.86 8.98
CA SER A 55 -5.52 -2.03 8.08
C SER A 55 -5.37 -3.34 8.86
N VAL A 56 -4.67 -3.32 9.99
CA VAL A 56 -4.58 -4.48 10.90
C VAL A 56 -5.95 -4.81 11.48
N ARG A 57 -6.72 -3.81 11.96
CA ARG A 57 -8.12 -4.00 12.42
C ARG A 57 -9.00 -4.61 11.33
N MET A 58 -8.87 -4.16 10.09
CA MET A 58 -9.56 -4.76 8.95
C MET A 58 -9.19 -6.24 8.77
N PHE A 59 -7.92 -6.58 8.81
CA PHE A 59 -7.47 -7.97 8.71
C PHE A 59 -7.90 -8.83 9.90
N GLN A 60 -8.04 -8.25 11.09
CA GLN A 60 -8.64 -8.92 12.26
C GLN A 60 -10.12 -9.23 12.02
N ALA A 61 -10.92 -8.25 11.58
CA ALA A 61 -12.34 -8.43 11.26
C ALA A 61 -12.56 -9.47 10.14
N LEU A 62 -11.67 -9.52 9.18
CA LEU A 62 -11.72 -10.50 8.10
C LEU A 62 -11.19 -11.90 8.47
N GLY A 63 -10.57 -12.07 9.65
CA GLY A 63 -9.94 -13.32 10.08
C GLY A 63 -8.60 -13.61 9.41
N VAL A 64 -8.01 -12.64 8.71
CA VAL A 64 -6.72 -12.77 8.03
C VAL A 64 -5.56 -12.61 9.02
N TRP A 65 -5.72 -11.73 10.02
CA TRP A 65 -4.64 -11.36 10.95
C TRP A 65 -4.05 -12.54 11.70
N GLY A 66 -4.85 -13.52 12.09
CA GLY A 66 -4.37 -14.73 12.78
C GLY A 66 -3.32 -15.53 11.99
N HIS A 67 -3.30 -15.39 10.66
CA HIS A 67 -2.31 -16.02 9.79
C HIS A 67 -1.05 -15.15 9.58
N LEU A 68 -1.04 -13.91 10.05
CA LEU A 68 0.05 -12.94 9.82
C LEU A 68 0.79 -12.56 11.08
N GLN A 69 0.13 -12.56 12.24
CA GLN A 69 0.63 -11.94 13.48
C GLN A 69 1.98 -12.47 13.94
N ALA A 70 2.27 -13.77 13.70
CA ALA A 70 3.54 -14.38 14.08
C ALA A 70 4.74 -13.85 13.27
N ASP A 71 4.49 -13.36 12.04
CA ASP A 71 5.48 -12.86 11.09
C ASP A 71 5.43 -11.33 10.96
N ALA A 72 4.59 -10.67 11.74
CA ALA A 72 4.38 -9.23 11.72
C ALA A 72 5.26 -8.53 12.76
N GLN A 73 6.15 -7.64 12.31
CA GLN A 73 6.98 -6.84 13.19
C GLN A 73 6.27 -5.53 13.55
N PRO A 74 5.95 -5.26 14.83
CA PRO A 74 5.34 -4.01 15.24
C PRO A 74 6.30 -2.82 15.03
N ILE A 75 5.75 -1.70 14.56
CA ILE A 75 6.39 -0.39 14.52
C ILE A 75 5.96 0.35 15.80
N ARG A 76 6.85 0.50 16.75
CA ARG A 76 6.59 1.20 18.02
C ARG A 76 6.85 2.68 17.89
N ASP A 77 7.95 3.01 17.21
CA ASP A 77 8.43 4.37 17.04
C ASP A 77 8.74 4.64 15.57
N ILE A 78 8.56 5.90 15.15
CA ILE A 78 9.06 6.38 13.86
C ILE A 78 9.90 7.62 14.13
N LEU A 79 11.16 7.57 13.69
CA LEU A 79 12.09 8.69 13.76
C LEU A 79 12.30 9.27 12.36
N VAL A 80 11.93 10.54 12.19
CA VAL A 80 12.09 11.28 10.94
C VAL A 80 13.21 12.29 11.11
N THR A 81 14.19 12.29 10.19
CA THR A 81 15.32 13.22 10.22
C THR A 81 15.58 13.79 8.82
N ASP A 82 16.11 15.02 8.77
CA ASP A 82 16.72 15.59 7.55
C ASP A 82 18.24 15.44 7.68
N ALA A 83 18.89 14.81 6.72
CA ALA A 83 20.31 14.52 6.78
C ALA A 83 20.99 14.80 5.43
N PRO A 84 22.20 15.38 5.41
CA PRO A 84 23.03 15.40 4.23
C PRO A 84 23.58 14.00 3.96
N LEU A 85 23.97 13.70 2.72
CA LEU A 85 24.65 12.43 2.36
C LEU A 85 25.99 12.24 3.09
N SER A 86 26.62 13.30 3.54
CA SER A 86 27.87 13.30 4.31
C SER A 86 27.75 14.37 5.40
N GLY A 87 27.81 13.94 6.65
CA GLY A 87 27.73 14.83 7.81
C GLY A 87 26.78 14.27 8.87
N GLU A 88 26.66 15.01 9.98
CA GLU A 88 25.71 14.64 11.04
C GLU A 88 24.27 14.94 10.60
N PRO A 89 23.31 14.08 11.00
CA PRO A 89 21.88 14.38 10.85
C PRO A 89 21.52 15.72 11.50
N SER A 90 20.46 16.36 11.01
CA SER A 90 19.91 17.55 11.65
C SER A 90 19.67 17.28 13.14
N ARG A 91 19.92 18.29 13.98
CA ARG A 91 19.58 18.23 15.42
C ARG A 91 18.06 18.21 15.67
N PHE A 92 17.28 18.55 14.66
CA PHE A 92 15.82 18.48 14.71
C PHE A 92 15.37 17.16 14.12
N SER A 93 14.79 16.32 14.94
CA SER A 93 14.11 15.08 14.56
C SER A 93 12.64 15.17 14.94
N LEU A 94 11.80 14.49 14.21
CA LEU A 94 10.40 14.32 14.58
C LEU A 94 10.23 12.88 15.05
N HIS A 95 9.79 12.73 16.30
CA HIS A 95 9.59 11.44 16.93
C HIS A 95 8.09 11.13 17.10
N PHE A 96 7.66 10.02 16.58
CA PHE A 96 6.32 9.48 16.75
C PHE A 96 6.39 8.24 17.61
N ASP A 97 5.85 8.31 18.81
CA ASP A 97 5.74 7.19 19.78
C ASP A 97 4.28 6.70 19.80
N SER A 98 4.07 5.40 19.57
CA SER A 98 2.74 4.78 19.58
C SER A 98 1.99 4.96 20.90
N ALA A 99 2.70 5.05 22.01
CA ALA A 99 2.11 5.27 23.34
C ALA A 99 1.38 6.63 23.45
N GLU A 100 1.80 7.66 22.67
CA GLU A 100 1.13 8.97 22.69
C GLU A 100 -0.31 8.96 22.15
N ILE A 101 -0.65 7.95 21.35
CA ILE A 101 -2.01 7.78 20.83
C ILE A 101 -2.75 6.60 21.47
N GLY A 102 -2.14 5.98 22.50
CA GLY A 102 -2.74 4.87 23.25
C GLY A 102 -2.76 3.54 22.50
N HIS A 103 -1.81 3.31 21.58
CA HIS A 103 -1.65 2.07 20.84
C HIS A 103 -0.33 1.38 21.15
N ASP A 104 -0.31 0.04 21.07
CA ASP A 104 0.91 -0.75 21.24
C ASP A 104 1.86 -0.63 20.04
N SER A 105 1.35 -0.17 18.90
CA SER A 105 2.13 0.07 17.68
C SER A 105 1.44 1.06 16.75
N LEU A 106 2.23 1.75 15.92
CA LEU A 106 1.74 2.61 14.82
C LEU A 106 1.30 1.79 13.60
N GLY A 107 1.66 0.52 13.56
CA GLY A 107 1.39 -0.43 12.49
C GLY A 107 2.38 -1.60 12.56
N HIS A 108 2.42 -2.40 11.50
CA HIS A 108 3.30 -3.57 11.43
C HIS A 108 3.95 -3.68 10.06
N ILE A 109 5.22 -4.06 10.04
CA ILE A 109 5.89 -4.49 8.81
C ILE A 109 5.65 -5.98 8.62
N VAL A 110 5.12 -6.35 7.46
CA VAL A 110 4.84 -7.75 7.10
C VAL A 110 5.42 -8.03 5.72
N GLU A 111 6.11 -9.16 5.57
CA GLU A 111 6.58 -9.62 4.26
C GLU A 111 5.37 -9.93 3.37
N ASN A 112 5.39 -9.48 2.11
CA ASN A 112 4.24 -9.61 1.20
C ASN A 112 3.83 -11.06 0.97
N ARG A 113 4.79 -12.01 1.04
CA ARG A 113 4.51 -13.45 0.95
C ARG A 113 3.59 -13.94 2.07
N HIS A 114 3.79 -13.50 3.31
CA HIS A 114 2.94 -13.87 4.44
C HIS A 114 1.54 -13.25 4.30
N THR A 115 1.47 -11.98 3.89
CA THR A 115 0.18 -11.32 3.64
C THR A 115 -0.62 -12.07 2.56
N ARG A 116 0.01 -12.46 1.44
CA ARG A 116 -0.64 -13.29 0.41
C ARG A 116 -1.09 -14.63 0.96
N THR A 117 -0.23 -15.34 1.68
CA THR A 117 -0.55 -16.64 2.28
C THR A 117 -1.79 -16.55 3.19
N GLY A 118 -1.85 -15.54 4.07
CA GLY A 118 -2.99 -15.33 4.96
C GLY A 118 -4.28 -15.01 4.21
N LEU A 119 -4.21 -14.18 3.17
CA LEU A 119 -5.37 -13.86 2.33
C LEU A 119 -5.89 -15.09 1.58
N PHE A 120 -5.02 -15.90 0.96
CA PHE A 120 -5.43 -17.13 0.30
C PHE A 120 -5.95 -18.17 1.29
N ALA A 121 -5.38 -18.28 2.48
CA ALA A 121 -5.85 -19.18 3.53
C ALA A 121 -7.32 -18.90 3.87
N VAL A 122 -7.70 -17.64 4.05
CA VAL A 122 -9.10 -17.25 4.31
C VAL A 122 -9.95 -17.37 3.06
N ALA A 123 -9.49 -16.89 1.89
CA ALA A 123 -10.26 -16.95 0.64
C ALA A 123 -10.70 -18.37 0.29
N ASN A 124 -9.81 -19.36 0.45
CA ASN A 124 -10.08 -20.78 0.14
C ASN A 124 -11.10 -21.43 1.09
N THR A 125 -11.46 -20.80 2.22
CA THR A 125 -12.51 -21.32 3.13
C THR A 125 -13.91 -20.85 2.76
N LEU A 126 -14.05 -19.90 1.83
CA LEU A 126 -15.33 -19.27 1.50
C LEU A 126 -15.97 -19.96 0.27
N PRO A 127 -17.09 -20.68 0.43
CA PRO A 127 -17.67 -21.48 -0.66
C PRO A 127 -18.28 -20.63 -1.79
N ASN A 128 -18.59 -19.36 -1.52
CA ASN A 128 -19.14 -18.40 -2.47
C ASN A 128 -18.06 -17.48 -3.10
N LEU A 129 -16.77 -17.76 -2.85
CA LEU A 129 -15.65 -17.11 -3.50
C LEU A 129 -14.93 -18.10 -4.42
N ARG A 130 -14.90 -17.79 -5.71
CA ARG A 130 -14.17 -18.59 -6.70
C ARG A 130 -12.94 -17.84 -7.22
N LEU A 131 -11.79 -18.51 -7.20
CA LEU A 131 -10.54 -17.99 -7.78
C LEU A 131 -10.27 -18.68 -9.11
N ILE A 132 -10.01 -17.91 -10.16
CA ILE A 132 -9.64 -18.37 -11.50
C ILE A 132 -8.23 -17.84 -11.80
N ALA A 133 -7.25 -18.71 -11.70
CA ALA A 133 -5.84 -18.39 -11.96
C ALA A 133 -5.08 -19.61 -12.48
N PRO A 134 -4.29 -19.49 -13.58
CA PRO A 134 -3.99 -18.25 -14.28
C PRO A 134 -5.10 -17.83 -15.27
N ALA A 135 -5.57 -16.58 -15.18
CA ALA A 135 -6.53 -16.01 -16.13
C ALA A 135 -6.50 -14.48 -16.09
N ALA A 136 -6.13 -13.85 -17.21
CA ALA A 136 -6.20 -12.41 -17.39
C ALA A 136 -7.56 -12.00 -17.96
N VAL A 137 -8.05 -10.80 -17.64
CA VAL A 137 -9.22 -10.20 -18.29
C VAL A 137 -8.78 -9.65 -19.64
N ILE A 138 -9.31 -10.16 -20.73
CA ILE A 138 -8.97 -9.74 -22.08
C ILE A 138 -10.02 -8.83 -22.72
N ASP A 139 -11.26 -8.85 -22.23
CA ASP A 139 -12.34 -8.00 -22.73
C ASP A 139 -13.41 -7.75 -21.65
N LEU A 140 -13.96 -6.54 -21.60
CA LEU A 140 -15.05 -6.14 -20.75
C LEU A 140 -16.15 -5.48 -21.56
N THR A 141 -17.37 -6.01 -21.46
CA THR A 141 -18.55 -5.43 -22.11
C THR A 141 -19.61 -5.10 -21.09
N ALA A 142 -19.88 -3.82 -20.86
CA ALA A 142 -20.93 -3.37 -19.95
C ALA A 142 -22.28 -3.35 -20.63
N GLY A 143 -23.25 -4.12 -20.10
CA GLY A 143 -24.65 -4.11 -20.47
C GLY A 143 -25.49 -3.28 -19.49
N ALA A 144 -26.81 -3.24 -19.71
CA ALA A 144 -27.75 -2.48 -18.88
C ALA A 144 -27.84 -3.04 -17.43
N ARG A 145 -27.82 -4.38 -17.27
CA ARG A 145 -28.00 -5.05 -15.98
C ARG A 145 -26.78 -5.81 -15.51
N ARG A 146 -25.89 -6.19 -16.43
CA ARG A 146 -24.70 -7.02 -16.17
C ARG A 146 -23.51 -6.48 -16.94
N ILE A 147 -22.33 -6.89 -16.51
CA ILE A 147 -21.08 -6.71 -17.20
C ILE A 147 -20.47 -8.09 -17.49
N SER A 148 -20.04 -8.30 -18.71
CA SER A 148 -19.39 -9.53 -19.17
C SER A 148 -17.87 -9.32 -19.17
N ALA A 149 -17.15 -10.27 -18.57
CA ALA A 149 -15.69 -10.34 -18.61
C ALA A 149 -15.26 -11.61 -19.34
N ARG A 150 -14.47 -11.49 -20.40
CA ARG A 150 -13.85 -12.61 -21.11
C ARG A 150 -12.42 -12.78 -20.63
N LEU A 151 -12.07 -14.01 -20.29
CA LEU A 151 -10.79 -14.36 -19.72
C LEU A 151 -9.86 -15.04 -20.74
N SER A 152 -8.55 -14.93 -20.51
CA SER A 152 -7.51 -15.48 -21.40
C SER A 152 -7.51 -17.01 -21.48
N ASN A 153 -8.11 -17.71 -20.51
CA ASN A 153 -8.30 -19.15 -20.51
C ASN A 153 -9.54 -19.63 -21.30
N GLY A 154 -10.27 -18.69 -21.94
CA GLY A 154 -11.49 -18.95 -22.72
C GLY A 154 -12.79 -18.91 -21.92
N GLU A 155 -12.74 -18.79 -20.59
CA GLU A 155 -13.95 -18.64 -19.77
C GLU A 155 -14.54 -17.22 -19.92
N SER A 156 -15.86 -17.12 -19.68
CA SER A 156 -16.57 -15.84 -19.58
C SER A 156 -17.35 -15.76 -18.27
N VAL A 157 -17.33 -14.59 -17.65
CA VAL A 157 -18.01 -14.31 -16.38
C VAL A 157 -19.02 -13.17 -16.59
N GLU A 158 -20.27 -13.42 -16.24
CA GLU A 158 -21.34 -12.42 -16.21
C GLU A 158 -21.55 -11.97 -14.76
N ALA A 159 -21.37 -10.67 -14.48
CA ALA A 159 -21.50 -10.13 -13.14
C ALA A 159 -22.46 -8.93 -13.09
N THR A 160 -23.02 -8.67 -11.90
CA THR A 160 -23.76 -7.43 -11.65
C THR A 160 -22.82 -6.23 -11.56
N LEU A 161 -21.63 -6.46 -11.02
CA LEU A 161 -20.57 -5.45 -10.86
C LEU A 161 -19.20 -6.07 -11.16
N ALA A 162 -18.37 -5.40 -11.98
CA ALA A 162 -16.97 -5.72 -12.13
C ALA A 162 -16.09 -4.67 -11.42
N ILE A 163 -15.00 -5.13 -10.81
CA ILE A 163 -14.06 -4.31 -10.06
C ILE A 163 -12.65 -4.57 -10.58
N ALA A 164 -11.96 -3.51 -10.98
CA ALA A 164 -10.56 -3.59 -11.35
C ALA A 164 -9.66 -3.41 -10.12
N ALA A 165 -8.88 -4.44 -9.82
CA ALA A 165 -7.82 -4.49 -8.83
C ALA A 165 -6.51 -5.00 -9.47
N ASP A 166 -6.37 -4.83 -10.80
CA ASP A 166 -5.35 -5.37 -11.69
C ASP A 166 -4.07 -4.54 -11.75
N GLY A 167 -3.91 -3.62 -10.80
CA GLY A 167 -2.66 -2.89 -10.58
C GLY A 167 -2.53 -1.61 -11.40
N ARG A 168 -1.31 -1.08 -11.38
CA ARG A 168 -1.00 0.26 -11.91
C ARG A 168 -1.28 0.41 -13.40
N GLU A 169 -0.92 -0.58 -14.18
CA GLU A 169 -1.13 -0.63 -15.63
C GLU A 169 -2.46 -1.34 -15.98
N SER A 170 -3.53 -1.01 -15.25
CA SER A 170 -4.85 -1.65 -15.34
C SER A 170 -5.41 -1.62 -16.76
N GLU A 171 -5.48 -2.80 -17.38
CA GLU A 171 -6.12 -2.98 -18.69
C GLU A 171 -7.64 -2.81 -18.59
N MET A 172 -8.24 -3.26 -17.49
CA MET A 172 -9.68 -3.09 -17.24
C MET A 172 -10.07 -1.62 -17.16
N ARG A 173 -9.24 -0.78 -16.51
CA ARG A 173 -9.44 0.68 -16.48
C ARG A 173 -9.42 1.27 -17.89
N GLU A 174 -8.45 0.88 -18.72
CA GLU A 174 -8.31 1.37 -20.09
C GLU A 174 -9.47 0.95 -20.98
N GLN A 175 -9.89 -0.32 -20.94
CA GLN A 175 -11.03 -0.83 -21.67
C GLN A 175 -12.32 -0.09 -21.29
N MET A 176 -12.47 0.24 -20.03
CA MET A 176 -13.60 1.06 -19.57
C MET A 176 -13.46 2.56 -19.88
N GLY A 177 -12.37 2.99 -20.53
CA GLY A 177 -12.15 4.38 -20.94
C GLY A 177 -12.00 5.35 -19.77
N LEU A 178 -11.51 4.89 -18.62
CA LEU A 178 -11.18 5.72 -17.46
C LEU A 178 -9.73 6.20 -17.58
N ARG A 179 -9.55 7.50 -17.82
CA ARG A 179 -8.24 8.14 -18.00
C ARG A 179 -7.57 8.44 -16.68
N VAL A 180 -6.23 8.44 -16.67
CA VAL A 180 -5.42 8.87 -15.53
C VAL A 180 -4.77 10.23 -15.78
N VAL A 181 -4.49 10.94 -14.68
CA VAL A 181 -3.53 12.03 -14.63
C VAL A 181 -2.33 11.51 -13.88
N GLY A 182 -1.14 11.74 -14.40
CA GLY A 182 0.07 11.26 -13.74
C GLY A 182 1.33 11.86 -14.32
N TRP A 183 2.44 11.67 -13.61
CA TRP A 183 3.78 12.05 -14.02
C TRP A 183 4.81 11.09 -13.44
N SER A 184 5.99 11.04 -14.02
CA SER A 184 7.15 10.37 -13.46
C SER A 184 7.98 11.35 -12.66
N TYR A 185 8.49 10.89 -11.51
CA TYR A 185 9.53 11.61 -10.79
C TYR A 185 10.90 11.29 -11.40
N PRO A 186 11.89 12.21 -11.36
CA PRO A 186 13.27 11.92 -11.75
C PRO A 186 13.97 11.08 -10.67
N GLN A 187 13.26 10.10 -10.12
CA GLN A 187 13.66 9.30 -8.96
C GLN A 187 13.27 7.83 -9.17
N TRP A 188 14.10 6.94 -8.62
CA TRP A 188 13.87 5.51 -8.56
C TRP A 188 13.85 5.05 -7.11
N GLY A 189 13.00 4.10 -6.81
CA GLY A 189 13.03 3.37 -5.55
C GLY A 189 13.96 2.17 -5.66
N ILE A 190 14.92 2.04 -4.74
CA ILE A 190 15.75 0.85 -4.56
C ILE A 190 15.28 0.17 -3.28
N VAL A 191 14.96 -1.12 -3.36
CA VAL A 191 14.49 -1.92 -2.21
C VAL A 191 15.42 -3.08 -2.01
N THR A 192 15.84 -3.29 -0.76
CA THR A 192 16.61 -4.46 -0.33
C THR A 192 16.38 -4.72 1.16
N THR A 193 16.81 -5.86 1.65
CA THR A 193 16.82 -6.16 3.08
C THR A 193 18.25 -6.10 3.60
N VAL A 194 18.41 -5.62 4.82
CA VAL A 194 19.67 -5.53 5.54
C VAL A 194 19.58 -6.32 6.84
N ALA A 195 20.56 -7.15 7.10
CA ALA A 195 20.82 -7.71 8.43
C ALA A 195 21.73 -6.74 9.21
N HIS A 196 21.50 -6.61 10.52
CA HIS A 196 22.26 -5.72 11.39
C HIS A 196 22.58 -6.40 12.73
N GLU A 197 23.60 -5.91 13.42
CA GLU A 197 24.17 -6.52 14.62
C GLU A 197 23.25 -6.34 15.85
N LYS A 198 22.74 -5.12 16.05
CA LYS A 198 21.93 -4.77 17.23
C LYS A 198 20.44 -4.85 16.92
N PRO A 199 19.60 -5.15 17.92
CA PRO A 199 18.15 -5.13 17.75
C PRO A 199 17.63 -3.71 17.42
N HIS A 200 16.64 -3.62 16.53
CA HIS A 200 16.02 -2.36 16.10
C HIS A 200 14.92 -1.87 17.07
N GLU A 201 14.55 -2.64 18.07
CA GLU A 201 13.54 -2.34 19.12
C GLU A 201 12.16 -1.90 18.57
N GLY A 202 11.86 -2.20 17.30
CA GLY A 202 10.62 -1.78 16.64
C GLY A 202 10.63 -0.35 16.13
N VAL A 203 11.79 0.29 16.05
CA VAL A 203 11.96 1.66 15.53
C VAL A 203 12.08 1.63 14.02
N ALA A 204 11.23 2.41 13.34
CA ALA A 204 11.36 2.73 11.93
C ALA A 204 12.06 4.09 11.77
N TYR A 205 12.92 4.21 10.78
CA TYR A 205 13.61 5.48 10.47
C TYR A 205 13.22 5.95 9.08
N GLU A 206 13.00 7.25 8.95
CA GLU A 206 12.80 7.95 7.68
C GLU A 206 13.82 9.08 7.59
N HIS A 207 14.90 8.86 6.86
CA HIS A 207 15.93 9.87 6.62
C HIS A 207 15.64 10.58 5.29
N PHE A 208 15.35 11.86 5.34
CA PHE A 208 15.25 12.66 4.14
C PHE A 208 16.64 13.06 3.66
N LEU A 209 17.07 12.46 2.56
CA LEU A 209 18.32 12.74 1.87
C LEU A 209 18.07 13.65 0.66
N PRO A 210 19.08 14.33 0.10
CA PRO A 210 18.91 15.19 -1.07
C PRO A 210 18.30 14.50 -2.29
N SER A 211 18.53 13.20 -2.48
CA SER A 211 17.92 12.38 -3.55
C SER A 211 16.49 11.97 -3.25
N GLY A 212 16.05 12.08 -2.01
CA GLY A 212 14.74 11.68 -1.52
C GLY A 212 14.78 10.84 -0.24
N PRO A 213 13.62 10.32 0.20
CA PRO A 213 13.53 9.56 1.44
C PRO A 213 14.31 8.24 1.40
N PHE A 214 14.91 7.90 2.54
CA PHE A 214 15.58 6.64 2.83
C PHE A 214 14.95 6.03 4.07
N ALA A 215 14.04 5.08 3.87
CA ALA A 215 13.33 4.42 4.96
C ALA A 215 14.06 3.15 5.41
N ILE A 216 14.14 2.95 6.73
CA ILE A 216 14.64 1.75 7.39
C ILE A 216 13.46 1.17 8.17
N LEU A 217 12.90 0.08 7.70
CA LEU A 217 11.67 -0.50 8.23
C LEU A 217 12.00 -1.78 9.01
N PRO A 218 11.68 -1.87 10.32
CA PRO A 218 12.02 -3.03 11.15
C PRO A 218 11.30 -4.28 10.65
N MET A 219 12.02 -5.40 10.54
CA MET A 219 11.49 -6.72 10.19
C MET A 219 11.74 -7.70 11.34
N THR A 220 11.09 -8.84 11.32
CA THR A 220 11.33 -9.90 12.30
C THR A 220 12.80 -10.30 12.35
N GLY A 221 13.34 -10.45 13.57
CA GLY A 221 14.77 -10.65 13.83
C GLY A 221 15.57 -9.35 13.66
N ASN A 222 16.90 -9.49 13.59
CA ASN A 222 17.79 -8.34 13.36
C ASN A 222 17.89 -8.02 11.88
N ARG A 223 16.75 -7.70 11.27
CA ARG A 223 16.64 -7.33 9.85
C ARG A 223 15.82 -6.07 9.68
N SER A 224 16.14 -5.30 8.65
CA SER A 224 15.34 -4.15 8.22
C SER A 224 15.18 -4.15 6.71
N SER A 225 14.00 -3.78 6.22
CA SER A 225 13.79 -3.48 4.81
C SER A 225 14.16 -2.03 4.53
N LEU A 226 14.94 -1.80 3.48
CA LEU A 226 15.28 -0.48 3.00
C LEU A 226 14.39 -0.11 1.83
N VAL A 227 13.84 1.09 1.87
CA VAL A 227 13.22 1.75 0.72
C VAL A 227 14.02 3.03 0.47
N TRP A 228 14.90 2.96 -0.49
CA TRP A 228 15.89 4.00 -0.80
C TRP A 228 15.48 4.72 -2.07
N THR A 229 15.13 6.00 -1.96
CA THR A 229 14.89 6.85 -3.12
C THR A 229 16.21 7.44 -3.63
N GLU A 230 16.47 7.28 -4.94
CA GLU A 230 17.66 7.78 -5.57
C GLU A 230 17.35 8.46 -6.91
N ASP A 231 18.22 9.38 -7.34
CA ASP A 231 18.13 10.02 -8.65
C ASP A 231 18.13 8.99 -9.79
N GLU A 232 17.32 9.20 -10.82
CA GLU A 232 17.16 8.27 -11.96
C GLU A 232 18.47 7.96 -12.69
N LYS A 233 19.45 8.90 -12.66
CA LYS A 233 20.78 8.72 -13.29
C LYS A 233 21.76 7.97 -12.39
N VAL A 234 21.52 7.97 -11.08
CA VAL A 234 22.37 7.35 -10.07
C VAL A 234 21.91 5.92 -9.75
N ALA A 235 20.60 5.68 -9.67
CA ALA A 235 20.03 4.39 -9.29
C ALA A 235 20.57 3.20 -10.10
N PRO A 236 20.73 3.26 -11.46
CA PRO A 236 21.33 2.16 -12.22
C PRO A 236 22.78 1.84 -11.80
N ARG A 237 23.56 2.86 -11.41
CA ARG A 237 24.93 2.68 -10.91
C ARG A 237 24.93 1.98 -9.56
N MET A 238 24.02 2.34 -8.65
CA MET A 238 23.87 1.69 -7.35
C MET A 238 23.49 0.20 -7.52
N MET A 239 22.61 -0.10 -8.46
CA MET A 239 22.20 -1.47 -8.76
C MET A 239 23.33 -2.33 -9.36
N ALA A 240 24.27 -1.71 -10.06
CA ALA A 240 25.41 -2.38 -10.70
C ALA A 240 26.62 -2.60 -9.77
N LEU A 241 26.60 -2.05 -8.55
CA LEU A 241 27.69 -2.22 -7.58
C LEU A 241 27.85 -3.70 -7.18
N ASP A 242 29.10 -4.12 -6.99
CA ASP A 242 29.41 -5.37 -6.30
C ASP A 242 28.88 -5.36 -4.85
N ALA A 243 28.88 -6.52 -4.20
CA ALA A 243 28.30 -6.67 -2.86
C ALA A 243 28.95 -5.73 -1.84
N ASP A 244 30.31 -5.70 -1.80
CA ASP A 244 31.03 -4.92 -0.79
C ASP A 244 30.88 -3.41 -1.03
N SER A 245 30.85 -2.98 -2.28
CA SER A 245 30.61 -1.57 -2.61
C SER A 245 29.18 -1.13 -2.30
N PHE A 246 28.20 -2.02 -2.50
CA PHE A 246 26.82 -1.74 -2.15
C PHE A 246 26.62 -1.69 -0.63
N ASP A 247 27.25 -2.58 0.13
CA ASP A 247 27.21 -2.57 1.59
C ASP A 247 27.79 -1.25 2.14
N ARG A 248 28.90 -0.74 1.58
CA ARG A 248 29.43 0.58 1.95
C ARG A 248 28.47 1.74 1.67
N GLU A 249 27.72 1.68 0.56
CA GLU A 249 26.71 2.70 0.26
C GLU A 249 25.50 2.61 1.19
N ILE A 250 25.15 1.40 1.65
CA ILE A 250 24.16 1.20 2.71
C ILE A 250 24.66 1.83 4.00
N GLU A 251 25.81 1.44 4.51
CA GLU A 251 26.39 1.94 5.78
C GLU A 251 26.43 3.47 5.83
N ARG A 252 26.82 4.09 4.71
CA ARG A 252 26.90 5.55 4.60
C ARG A 252 25.56 6.25 4.85
N ARG A 253 24.42 5.61 4.45
CA ARG A 253 23.08 6.18 4.59
C ARG A 253 22.35 5.68 5.82
N PHE A 254 22.61 4.45 6.20
CA PHE A 254 22.01 3.78 7.34
C PHE A 254 22.54 4.30 8.67
N GLY A 255 23.84 4.66 8.69
CA GLY A 255 24.53 5.04 9.91
C GLY A 255 24.95 3.82 10.74
N THR A 256 25.47 4.08 11.96
CA THR A 256 26.09 3.06 12.82
C THR A 256 25.23 2.65 14.04
N HIS A 257 24.01 3.17 14.13
CA HIS A 257 23.18 3.01 15.33
C HIS A 257 22.78 1.54 15.61
N LEU A 258 22.60 0.72 14.56
CA LEU A 258 22.34 -0.72 14.69
C LEU A 258 23.59 -1.61 14.55
N GLY A 259 24.79 -1.03 14.63
CA GLY A 259 26.05 -1.74 14.47
C GLY A 259 26.38 -2.06 13.01
N ALA A 260 27.16 -3.12 12.78
CA ALA A 260 27.52 -3.55 11.42
C ALA A 260 26.27 -3.96 10.63
N THR A 261 26.25 -3.58 9.35
CA THR A 261 25.11 -3.86 8.45
C THR A 261 25.59 -4.60 7.22
N LYS A 262 24.74 -5.47 6.67
CA LYS A 262 25.01 -6.21 5.44
C LYS A 262 23.74 -6.46 4.65
N ALA A 263 23.78 -6.27 3.32
CA ALA A 263 22.67 -6.65 2.45
C ALA A 263 22.36 -8.15 2.58
N ALA A 264 21.10 -8.50 2.83
CA ALA A 264 20.65 -9.85 3.15
C ALA A 264 19.47 -10.31 2.28
N GLY A 265 19.30 -9.71 1.11
CA GLY A 265 18.22 -10.04 0.19
C GLY A 265 18.49 -9.57 -1.24
N PRO A 266 17.58 -9.86 -2.16
CA PRO A 266 17.67 -9.36 -3.52
C PRO A 266 17.54 -7.83 -3.54
N ARG A 267 18.08 -7.23 -4.60
CA ARG A 267 17.97 -5.79 -4.88
C ARG A 267 16.92 -5.60 -5.96
N TRP A 268 15.97 -4.73 -5.70
CA TRP A 268 14.93 -4.33 -6.65
C TRP A 268 15.03 -2.85 -6.91
N SER A 269 14.75 -2.43 -8.15
CA SER A 269 14.60 -1.00 -8.43
C SER A 269 13.44 -0.77 -9.40
N TYR A 270 12.76 0.35 -9.23
CA TYR A 270 11.63 0.74 -10.06
C TYR A 270 11.50 2.27 -10.13
N PRO A 271 11.05 2.80 -11.29
CA PRO A 271 10.82 4.24 -11.42
C PRO A 271 9.65 4.67 -10.55
N LEU A 272 9.80 5.82 -9.88
CA LEU A 272 8.74 6.40 -9.08
C LEU A 272 7.80 7.21 -9.98
N LYS A 273 6.50 6.89 -9.88
CA LYS A 273 5.44 7.52 -10.68
C LYS A 273 4.25 7.84 -9.79
N PHE A 274 3.65 8.96 -10.08
CA PHE A 274 2.32 9.31 -9.59
C PHE A 274 1.29 9.04 -10.67
N HIS A 275 0.13 8.53 -10.31
CA HIS A 275 -1.06 8.54 -11.15
C HIS A 275 -2.34 8.55 -10.31
N LEU A 276 -3.38 9.18 -10.85
CA LEU A 276 -4.71 9.22 -10.27
C LEU A 276 -5.75 9.14 -11.39
N ALA A 277 -6.65 8.19 -11.30
CA ALA A 277 -7.76 8.07 -12.24
C ALA A 277 -8.70 9.29 -12.12
N ARG A 278 -9.15 9.82 -13.27
CA ARG A 278 -10.06 10.96 -13.32
C ARG A 278 -11.45 10.64 -12.78
N GLY A 279 -11.84 9.37 -12.82
CA GLY A 279 -13.05 8.82 -12.22
C GLY A 279 -12.75 7.40 -11.73
N PHE A 280 -13.40 6.98 -10.66
CA PHE A 280 -13.21 5.67 -10.05
C PHE A 280 -14.31 4.69 -10.42
N VAL A 281 -15.40 5.18 -11.01
CA VAL A 281 -16.58 4.35 -11.30
C VAL A 281 -17.20 4.65 -12.67
N LYS A 282 -17.85 3.64 -13.22
CA LYS A 282 -18.82 3.70 -14.31
C LYS A 282 -20.03 2.80 -13.97
N PRO A 283 -21.13 2.84 -14.73
CA PRO A 283 -22.18 1.84 -14.54
C PRO A 283 -21.57 0.44 -14.55
N ARG A 284 -21.84 -0.35 -13.50
CA ARG A 284 -21.38 -1.73 -13.32
C ARG A 284 -19.86 -1.91 -13.21
N PHE A 285 -19.12 -0.83 -12.93
CA PHE A 285 -17.66 -0.90 -12.88
C PHE A 285 -17.07 0.04 -11.83
N ALA A 286 -16.07 -0.45 -11.07
CA ALA A 286 -15.31 0.33 -10.10
C ALA A 286 -13.81 0.00 -10.13
N LEU A 287 -12.98 0.96 -9.74
CA LEU A 287 -11.53 0.80 -9.54
C LEU A 287 -11.20 0.78 -8.06
N VAL A 288 -10.21 -0.03 -7.65
CA VAL A 288 -9.63 -0.03 -6.31
C VAL A 288 -8.09 -0.14 -6.36
N GLY A 289 -7.42 0.41 -5.35
CA GLY A 289 -5.97 0.32 -5.22
C GLY A 289 -5.22 0.95 -6.40
N ASP A 290 -4.13 0.30 -6.81
CA ASP A 290 -3.25 0.83 -7.86
C ASP A 290 -3.95 0.98 -9.22
N ALA A 291 -5.09 0.32 -9.47
CA ALA A 291 -5.90 0.59 -10.65
C ALA A 291 -6.52 1.99 -10.62
N ALA A 292 -6.82 2.54 -9.44
CA ALA A 292 -7.37 3.87 -9.25
C ALA A 292 -6.30 4.96 -9.02
N HIS A 293 -5.24 4.63 -8.28
CA HIS A 293 -4.22 5.60 -7.87
C HIS A 293 -2.90 4.94 -7.52
N GLY A 294 -1.80 5.60 -7.85
CA GLY A 294 -0.45 5.25 -7.40
C GLY A 294 0.23 6.49 -6.86
N ILE A 295 0.68 6.42 -5.62
CA ILE A 295 1.33 7.52 -4.92
C ILE A 295 2.82 7.26 -4.74
N HIS A 296 3.57 8.32 -4.39
CA HIS A 296 4.97 8.17 -3.99
C HIS A 296 5.06 7.28 -2.74
N PRO A 297 6.03 6.37 -2.64
CA PRO A 297 6.11 5.38 -1.55
C PRO A 297 6.49 5.95 -0.18
N ILE A 298 6.54 7.26 0.00
CA ILE A 298 6.78 7.90 1.31
C ILE A 298 5.82 7.29 2.35
N ALA A 299 6.39 6.87 3.46
CA ALA A 299 5.68 6.25 4.58
C ALA A 299 4.88 4.97 4.25
N GLY A 300 5.16 4.28 3.14
CA GLY A 300 4.57 2.98 2.81
C GLY A 300 3.04 2.96 2.66
N GLN A 301 2.40 4.09 2.28
CA GLN A 301 0.94 4.26 2.32
C GLN A 301 0.17 3.64 1.14
N GLY A 302 0.85 3.19 0.08
CA GLY A 302 0.17 2.71 -1.15
C GLY A 302 -0.81 1.56 -0.89
N LEU A 303 -0.38 0.50 -0.20
CA LEU A 303 -1.24 -0.62 0.14
C LEU A 303 -2.38 -0.21 1.08
N ASN A 304 -2.10 0.58 2.13
CA ASN A 304 -3.13 1.02 3.09
C ASN A 304 -4.23 1.85 2.42
N LEU A 305 -3.87 2.67 1.43
CA LEU A 305 -4.84 3.42 0.64
C LEU A 305 -5.74 2.50 -0.18
N GLY A 306 -5.17 1.46 -0.81
CA GLY A 306 -5.91 0.45 -1.55
C GLY A 306 -6.81 -0.43 -0.65
N LEU A 307 -6.35 -0.78 0.55
CA LEU A 307 -7.15 -1.49 1.55
C LEU A 307 -8.33 -0.63 2.03
N LYS A 308 -8.12 0.68 2.17
CA LYS A 308 -9.20 1.63 2.51
C LYS A 308 -10.22 1.75 1.38
N ASP A 309 -9.78 1.66 0.11
CA ASP A 309 -10.70 1.57 -1.03
C ASP A 309 -11.54 0.30 -0.97
N ALA A 310 -10.91 -0.84 -0.74
CA ALA A 310 -11.59 -2.13 -0.62
C ALA A 310 -12.66 -2.09 0.50
N ALA A 311 -12.31 -1.58 1.66
CA ALA A 311 -13.22 -1.44 2.78
C ALA A 311 -14.40 -0.48 2.48
N ALA A 312 -14.12 0.68 1.88
CA ALA A 312 -15.14 1.67 1.56
C ALA A 312 -16.09 1.18 0.44
N LEU A 313 -15.55 0.47 -0.55
CA LEU A 313 -16.37 -0.12 -1.62
C LEU A 313 -17.23 -1.27 -1.08
N ALA A 314 -16.69 -2.09 -0.17
CA ALA A 314 -17.45 -3.14 0.52
C ALA A 314 -18.65 -2.53 1.28
N ASP A 315 -18.44 -1.47 2.08
CA ASP A 315 -19.52 -0.77 2.77
C ASP A 315 -20.64 -0.33 1.80
N VAL A 316 -20.26 0.29 0.69
CA VAL A 316 -21.23 0.81 -0.30
C VAL A 316 -22.01 -0.31 -0.98
N ILE A 317 -21.33 -1.41 -1.34
CA ILE A 317 -21.95 -2.58 -1.97
C ILE A 317 -22.92 -3.27 -1.00
N VAL A 318 -22.48 -3.49 0.24
CA VAL A 318 -23.28 -4.19 1.27
C VAL A 318 -24.50 -3.35 1.67
N ASP A 319 -24.32 -2.04 1.83
CA ASP A 319 -25.46 -1.13 2.09
C ASP A 319 -26.49 -1.16 0.95
N ALA A 320 -26.05 -1.19 -0.30
CA ALA A 320 -26.96 -1.30 -1.45
C ALA A 320 -27.66 -2.66 -1.49
N ALA A 321 -26.92 -3.75 -1.31
CA ALA A 321 -27.45 -5.11 -1.31
C ALA A 321 -28.48 -5.34 -0.19
N SER A 322 -28.19 -4.86 1.04
CA SER A 322 -29.09 -4.99 2.20
C SER A 322 -30.43 -4.29 2.01
N LEU A 323 -30.46 -3.25 1.18
CA LEU A 323 -31.67 -2.52 0.81
C LEU A 323 -32.35 -3.08 -0.45
N GLY A 324 -31.85 -4.17 -1.03
CA GLY A 324 -32.35 -4.74 -2.28
C GLY A 324 -32.08 -3.84 -3.50
N LEU A 325 -31.14 -2.90 -3.41
CA LEU A 325 -30.77 -2.01 -4.49
C LEU A 325 -29.73 -2.68 -5.42
N ASP A 326 -29.67 -2.21 -6.66
CA ASP A 326 -28.70 -2.67 -7.65
C ASP A 326 -27.27 -2.21 -7.27
N ILE A 327 -26.42 -3.16 -6.88
CA ILE A 327 -25.03 -2.91 -6.47
C ILE A 327 -24.16 -2.36 -7.60
N GLY A 328 -24.53 -2.57 -8.86
CA GLY A 328 -23.85 -2.04 -10.04
C GLY A 328 -24.40 -0.70 -10.52
N ALA A 329 -25.41 -0.14 -9.87
CA ALA A 329 -25.98 1.15 -10.23
C ALA A 329 -24.97 2.28 -9.99
N LEU A 330 -24.84 3.18 -10.96
CA LEU A 330 -23.87 4.28 -10.90
C LEU A 330 -24.05 5.17 -9.67
N ASP A 331 -25.29 5.40 -9.23
CA ASP A 331 -25.58 6.25 -8.09
C ASP A 331 -25.12 5.64 -6.76
N ALA A 332 -25.17 4.31 -6.64
CA ALA A 332 -24.57 3.60 -5.51
C ALA A 332 -23.05 3.74 -5.54
N LEU A 333 -22.44 3.47 -6.69
CA LEU A 333 -20.96 3.51 -6.86
C LEU A 333 -20.39 4.93 -6.72
N ARG A 334 -21.14 5.98 -7.09
CA ARG A 334 -20.74 7.38 -6.87
C ARG A 334 -20.57 7.75 -5.39
N LYS A 335 -21.23 7.04 -4.45
CA LYS A 335 -21.00 7.24 -3.01
C LYS A 335 -19.55 6.85 -2.65
N TYR A 336 -19.09 5.69 -3.15
CA TYR A 336 -17.72 5.23 -3.03
C TYR A 336 -16.73 6.24 -3.66
N GLU A 337 -16.96 6.63 -4.91
CA GLU A 337 -16.07 7.58 -5.62
C GLU A 337 -15.92 8.90 -4.86
N ARG A 338 -17.02 9.52 -4.43
CA ARG A 338 -16.97 10.78 -3.66
C ARG A 338 -16.20 10.63 -2.36
N TRP A 339 -16.38 9.50 -1.69
CA TRP A 339 -15.68 9.23 -0.43
C TRP A 339 -14.18 9.06 -0.65
N ARG A 340 -13.80 8.19 -1.58
CA ARG A 340 -12.40 7.81 -1.73
C ARG A 340 -11.55 8.79 -2.51
N ARG A 341 -12.15 9.43 -3.52
CA ARG A 341 -11.40 10.35 -4.39
C ARG A 341 -10.85 11.56 -3.63
N PHE A 342 -11.61 12.10 -2.69
CA PHE A 342 -11.13 13.20 -1.86
C PHE A 342 -9.95 12.77 -0.98
N ASP A 343 -10.05 11.64 -0.28
CA ASP A 343 -8.98 11.10 0.56
C ASP A 343 -7.72 10.80 -0.27
N SER A 344 -7.89 10.17 -1.43
CA SER A 344 -6.78 9.84 -2.33
C SER A 344 -6.08 11.09 -2.87
N LEU A 345 -6.84 12.11 -3.25
CA LEU A 345 -6.28 13.39 -3.72
C LEU A 345 -5.54 14.12 -2.60
N ALA A 346 -6.13 14.19 -1.40
CA ALA A 346 -5.51 14.83 -0.25
C ALA A 346 -4.18 14.17 0.14
N LEU A 347 -4.16 12.83 0.26
CA LEU A 347 -2.94 12.09 0.58
C LEU A 347 -1.91 12.21 -0.54
N SER A 348 -2.32 12.13 -1.80
CA SER A 348 -1.43 12.29 -2.96
C SER A 348 -0.77 13.67 -2.98
N THR A 349 -1.54 14.72 -2.73
CA THR A 349 -1.02 16.08 -2.69
C THR A 349 -0.05 16.26 -1.52
N ALA A 350 -0.37 15.68 -0.36
CA ALA A 350 0.52 15.75 0.81
C ALA A 350 1.84 15.02 0.55
N THR A 351 1.80 13.80 0.01
CA THR A 351 3.01 13.01 -0.28
C THR A 351 3.86 13.64 -1.39
N ASP A 352 3.24 14.18 -2.45
CA ASP A 352 3.96 14.92 -3.51
C ASP A 352 4.60 16.20 -2.96
N GLY A 353 3.86 16.95 -2.13
CA GLY A 353 4.37 18.14 -1.47
C GLY A 353 5.55 17.86 -0.54
N LEU A 354 5.45 16.81 0.27
CA LEU A 354 6.55 16.35 1.13
C LEU A 354 7.76 15.92 0.30
N ASN A 355 7.55 15.09 -0.74
CA ASN A 355 8.65 14.68 -1.60
C ASN A 355 9.38 15.90 -2.19
N ARG A 356 8.67 16.85 -2.79
CA ARG A 356 9.27 18.05 -3.38
C ARG A 356 9.94 18.95 -2.34
N LEU A 357 9.37 19.05 -1.15
CA LEU A 357 9.93 19.85 -0.06
C LEU A 357 11.23 19.25 0.45
N PHE A 358 11.32 17.91 0.60
CA PHE A 358 12.45 17.23 1.23
C PHE A 358 13.50 16.71 0.24
N SER A 359 13.18 16.50 -1.04
CA SER A 359 14.11 16.00 -2.07
C SER A 359 14.83 17.16 -2.77
N ASN A 360 15.56 17.97 -2.02
CA ASN A 360 16.44 19.02 -2.54
C ASN A 360 17.47 19.44 -1.47
N ASP A 361 18.52 20.14 -1.89
CA ASP A 361 19.59 20.65 -1.00
C ASP A 361 19.66 22.18 -0.97
N ILE A 362 18.51 22.84 -1.10
CA ILE A 362 18.41 24.30 -1.08
C ILE A 362 18.47 24.78 0.37
N MET A 363 19.57 25.43 0.77
CA MET A 363 19.85 25.84 2.15
C MET A 363 18.69 26.58 2.86
N PRO A 364 18.02 27.59 2.29
CA PRO A 364 16.88 28.22 2.95
C PRO A 364 15.71 27.27 3.20
N LEU A 365 15.45 26.32 2.29
CA LEU A 365 14.40 25.32 2.45
C LEU A 365 14.75 24.30 3.53
N ARG A 366 16.03 23.92 3.67
CA ARG A 366 16.48 23.05 4.77
C ARG A 366 16.21 23.67 6.12
N LEU A 367 16.59 24.93 6.31
CA LEU A 367 16.34 25.64 7.56
C LEU A 367 14.84 25.75 7.90
N LEU A 368 14.00 25.96 6.89
CA LEU A 368 12.54 25.98 7.07
C LEU A 368 11.98 24.57 7.41
N ARG A 369 12.51 23.50 6.79
CA ARG A 369 12.13 22.11 7.11
C ARG A 369 12.51 21.76 8.54
N ASP A 370 13.76 22.06 8.93
CA ASP A 370 14.27 21.80 10.27
C ASP A 370 13.44 22.53 11.34
N ALA A 371 13.16 23.83 11.11
CA ALA A 371 12.29 24.60 12.00
C ALA A 371 10.86 24.04 12.03
N GLY A 372 10.32 23.61 10.88
CA GLY A 372 9.00 23.00 10.76
C GLY A 372 8.91 21.67 11.50
N MET A 373 9.90 20.79 11.35
CA MET A 373 9.97 19.51 12.08
C MET A 373 10.04 19.75 13.59
N GLY A 374 10.94 20.64 14.04
CA GLY A 374 11.05 21.00 15.45
C GLY A 374 9.76 21.59 16.03
N LEU A 375 9.02 22.40 15.25
CA LEU A 375 7.74 22.95 15.67
C LEU A 375 6.67 21.86 15.80
N VAL A 376 6.56 20.93 14.84
CA VAL A 376 5.62 19.82 14.91
C VAL A 376 5.96 18.91 16.08
N ASP A 377 7.25 18.64 16.32
CA ASP A 377 7.71 17.82 17.45
C ASP A 377 7.37 18.46 18.79
N ALA A 378 7.51 19.78 18.92
CA ALA A 378 7.20 20.52 20.14
C ALA A 378 5.68 20.59 20.43
N ILE A 379 4.81 20.45 19.42
CA ILE A 379 3.36 20.58 19.56
C ILE A 379 2.68 19.19 19.57
N GLY A 380 2.47 18.62 20.76
CA GLY A 380 1.86 17.29 20.92
C GLY A 380 0.55 17.06 20.13
N PRO A 381 -0.42 18.00 20.08
CA PRO A 381 -1.60 17.83 19.22
C PRO A 381 -1.30 17.69 17.73
N ALA A 382 -0.31 18.44 17.20
CA ALA A 382 0.11 18.33 15.80
C ALA A 382 0.75 16.97 15.54
N ARG A 383 1.64 16.52 16.42
CA ARG A 383 2.29 15.21 16.35
C ARG A 383 1.26 14.08 16.33
N ARG A 384 0.31 14.09 17.27
CA ARG A 384 -0.81 13.10 17.30
C ARG A 384 -1.69 13.14 16.05
N PHE A 385 -1.90 14.32 15.46
CA PHE A 385 -2.64 14.45 14.21
C PHE A 385 -1.91 13.71 13.07
N PHE A 386 -0.59 13.89 12.91
CA PHE A 386 0.18 13.17 11.90
C PHE A 386 0.23 11.66 12.16
N MET A 387 0.40 11.22 13.41
CA MET A 387 0.37 9.81 13.77
C MET A 387 -0.95 9.13 13.40
N ARG A 388 -2.08 9.76 13.72
CA ARG A 388 -3.42 9.24 13.36
C ARG A 388 -3.61 9.18 11.84
N HIS A 389 -3.12 10.17 11.11
CA HIS A 389 -3.15 10.16 9.65
C HIS A 389 -2.32 9.00 9.06
N ALA A 390 -1.10 8.81 9.53
CA ALA A 390 -0.23 7.71 9.13
C ALA A 390 -0.83 6.34 9.50
N GLY A 391 -1.47 6.24 10.65
CA GLY A 391 -2.20 5.04 11.10
C GLY A 391 -3.50 4.75 10.36
N GLY A 392 -3.94 5.65 9.46
CA GLY A 392 -5.16 5.51 8.69
C GLY A 392 -6.45 5.78 9.49
N ASP A 393 -6.36 6.41 10.68
CA ASP A 393 -7.46 6.60 11.64
C ASP A 393 -8.03 8.03 11.62
N VAL A 394 -8.13 8.61 10.43
CA VAL A 394 -8.65 9.97 10.28
C VAL A 394 -9.76 10.02 9.25
N GLY A 395 -10.74 10.88 9.52
CA GLY A 395 -11.92 11.07 8.70
C GLY A 395 -12.97 9.98 8.91
N ARG A 396 -13.88 9.81 7.95
CA ARG A 396 -14.89 8.76 7.99
C ARG A 396 -14.23 7.42 7.65
N LEU A 397 -14.11 6.54 8.65
CA LEU A 397 -13.58 5.20 8.44
C LEU A 397 -14.63 4.22 7.99
N PRO A 398 -14.32 3.33 7.02
CA PRO A 398 -15.14 2.16 6.72
C PRO A 398 -15.29 1.23 7.93
N ARG A 399 -16.40 0.48 7.98
CA ARG A 399 -16.71 -0.47 9.06
C ARG A 399 -15.56 -1.42 9.37
N LEU A 400 -15.01 -2.07 8.36
CA LEU A 400 -13.90 -3.01 8.51
C LEU A 400 -12.66 -2.36 9.13
N MET A 401 -12.37 -1.10 8.83
CA MET A 401 -11.24 -0.38 9.43
C MET A 401 -11.47 0.07 10.87
N ARG A 402 -12.73 0.02 11.33
CA ARG A 402 -13.09 0.16 12.74
C ARG A 402 -13.08 -1.18 13.49
N GLY A 403 -12.83 -2.29 12.78
CA GLY A 403 -12.88 -3.64 13.33
C GLY A 403 -14.29 -4.24 13.36
N GLU A 404 -15.24 -3.62 12.65
CA GLU A 404 -16.63 -4.08 12.54
C GLU A 404 -16.78 -4.97 11.29
N ALA A 405 -17.83 -5.78 11.22
CA ALA A 405 -18.18 -6.51 9.99
C ALA A 405 -18.58 -5.56 8.86
N ALA A 406 -18.40 -5.99 7.60
CA ALA A 406 -18.77 -5.21 6.42
C ALA A 406 -20.28 -4.99 6.30
#